data_469db4595b9dc7336a414416e9563f7c
#
_entry.id   469db4595b9dc7336a414416e9563f7c
#
_cell.length_a   1.000
_cell.length_b   1.000
_cell.length_c   1.000
_cell.angle_alpha   90.00
_cell.angle_beta   90.00
_cell.angle_gamma   90.00
#
_symmetry.space_group_name_H-M   'P 1'
#
loop_
_entity.id
_entity.type
_entity.pdbx_description
1 polymer ?
#
loop_
_entity_poly.entity_id
_entity_poly.type
_entity_poly.pdbx_seq_one_letter_code
_entity_poly.pdbx_strand_id
1 'polypeptide(L)'
;MNSLNQHSSKIVCFARAEQNIAQILTDTRFAKISFRPHFKTHRSIAVAELFRKAGVGKITVASLAMAEYFAANGWNDILIAIPANPALATEYDELAGKIDLSLLVDSPDSLSLLLHTLKN
;
A
#
# COMPACT_ATOMS: atom_id res chain seq x y z
N MET A 1 1.48 37.84 -14.30
CA MET A 1 1.15 37.27 -12.98
C MET A 1 1.74 35.88 -12.94
N ASN A 2 2.87 35.72 -12.25
CA ASN A 2 3.52 34.41 -12.09
C ASN A 2 2.77 33.64 -11.01
N SER A 3 2.04 32.59 -11.44
CA SER A 3 1.56 31.57 -10.51
C SER A 3 2.77 30.79 -10.00
N LEU A 4 3.22 31.12 -8.80
CA LEU A 4 4.18 30.31 -8.05
C LEU A 4 3.48 28.98 -7.76
N ASN A 5 3.74 27.96 -8.58
CA ASN A 5 3.49 26.57 -8.23
C ASN A 5 4.35 26.26 -7.00
N GLN A 6 3.77 26.43 -5.81
CA GLN A 6 4.38 25.98 -4.58
C GLN A 6 4.32 24.46 -4.57
N HIS A 7 5.33 23.80 -5.15
CA HIS A 7 5.56 22.38 -4.93
C HIS A 7 6.01 22.23 -3.48
N SER A 8 5.10 21.77 -2.64
CA SER A 8 5.44 21.37 -1.27
C SER A 8 6.37 20.14 -1.35
N SER A 9 7.67 20.35 -1.14
CA SER A 9 8.65 19.27 -1.04
C SER A 9 8.74 18.78 0.40
N LYS A 10 8.73 17.46 0.57
CA LYS A 10 8.94 16.80 1.87
C LYS A 10 10.38 16.34 1.96
N ILE A 11 11.05 16.69 3.07
CA ILE A 11 12.39 16.20 3.37
C ILE A 11 12.27 15.04 4.36
N VAL A 12 12.87 13.90 4.04
CA VAL A 12 12.90 12.71 4.89
C VAL A 12 14.32 12.47 5.38
N CYS A 13 14.50 12.42 6.69
CA CYS A 13 15.75 11.96 7.30
C CYS A 13 15.74 10.42 7.38
N PHE A 14 16.51 9.75 6.55
CA PHE A 14 16.53 8.29 6.47
C PHE A 14 16.97 7.63 7.77
N ALA A 15 18.01 8.16 8.44
CA ALA A 15 18.46 7.62 9.72
C ALA A 15 17.34 7.64 10.78
N ARG A 16 16.57 8.73 10.83
CA ARG A 16 15.42 8.84 11.75
C ARG A 16 14.30 7.88 11.34
N ALA A 17 14.04 7.74 10.05
CA ALA A 17 13.03 6.81 9.54
C ALA A 17 13.39 5.36 9.88
N GLU A 18 14.64 4.96 9.70
CA GLU A 18 15.14 3.62 10.05
C GLU A 18 14.99 3.33 11.54
N GLN A 19 15.36 4.29 12.42
CA GLN A 19 15.17 4.15 13.86
C GLN A 19 13.70 3.96 14.24
N ASN A 20 12.80 4.75 13.65
CA ASN A 20 11.37 4.66 13.91
C ASN A 20 10.78 3.32 13.44
N ILE A 21 11.19 2.85 12.26
CA ILE A 21 10.78 1.54 11.73
C ILE A 21 11.25 0.41 12.66
N ALA A 22 12.51 0.45 13.09
CA ALA A 22 13.07 -0.55 14.00
C ALA A 22 12.32 -0.58 15.34
N GLN A 23 11.98 0.58 15.89
CA GLN A 23 11.21 0.68 17.13
C GLN A 23 9.81 0.07 16.98
N ILE A 24 9.06 0.44 15.93
CA ILE A 24 7.72 -0.12 15.66
C ILE A 24 7.79 -1.65 15.51
N LEU A 25 8.79 -2.16 14.79
CA LEU A 25 8.95 -3.60 14.61
C LEU A 25 9.28 -4.33 15.90
N THR A 26 10.05 -3.71 16.79
CA THR A 26 10.33 -4.25 18.12
C THR A 26 9.06 -4.35 18.95
N ASP A 27 8.28 -3.26 19.00
CA ASP A 27 7.05 -3.17 19.78
C ASP A 27 5.98 -4.16 19.26
N THR A 28 5.83 -4.26 17.95
CA THR A 28 4.85 -5.19 17.35
C THR A 28 5.24 -6.65 17.52
N ARG A 29 6.53 -6.99 17.46
CA ARG A 29 7.02 -8.34 17.78
C ARG A 29 6.78 -8.71 19.24
N PHE A 30 7.08 -7.78 20.15
CA PHE A 30 6.81 -7.98 21.58
C PHE A 30 5.32 -8.22 21.85
N ALA A 31 4.45 -7.43 21.22
CA ALA A 31 3.01 -7.55 21.33
C ALA A 31 2.41 -8.72 20.50
N LYS A 32 3.22 -9.46 19.72
CA LYS A 32 2.78 -10.52 18.79
C LYS A 32 1.75 -10.03 17.77
N ILE A 33 1.91 -8.79 17.30
CA ILE A 33 1.04 -8.16 16.30
C ILE A 33 1.74 -8.15 14.94
N SER A 34 0.97 -8.41 13.87
CA SER A 34 1.46 -8.30 12.51
C SER A 34 1.43 -6.84 12.04
N PHE A 35 2.56 -6.31 11.61
CA PHE A 35 2.68 -4.93 11.15
C PHE A 35 2.49 -4.82 9.63
N ARG A 36 1.58 -3.94 9.19
CA ARG A 36 1.34 -3.60 7.79
C ARG A 36 1.30 -2.07 7.65
N PRO A 37 2.41 -1.42 7.27
CA PRO A 37 2.47 0.03 7.15
C PRO A 37 1.62 0.57 6.00
N HIS A 38 1.11 1.79 6.15
CA HIS A 38 0.37 2.48 5.11
C HIS A 38 1.26 3.47 4.35
N PHE A 39 1.49 3.23 3.06
CA PHE A 39 2.43 3.98 2.22
C PHE A 39 1.87 5.26 1.59
N LYS A 40 0.61 5.63 1.89
CA LYS A 40 0.02 6.89 1.38
C LYS A 40 0.75 8.15 1.82
N THR A 41 1.49 8.09 2.93
CA THR A 41 2.15 9.26 3.53
C THR A 41 3.41 9.68 2.80
N HIS A 42 4.16 8.74 2.26
CA HIS A 42 5.43 9.04 1.59
C HIS A 42 5.41 8.79 0.07
N ARG A 43 4.66 7.81 -0.42
CA ARG A 43 4.53 7.44 -1.86
C ARG A 43 5.89 7.32 -2.57
N SER A 44 6.91 6.88 -1.87
CA SER A 44 8.29 6.86 -2.33
C SER A 44 8.89 5.47 -2.24
N ILE A 45 9.46 4.97 -3.33
CA ILE A 45 10.16 3.69 -3.35
C ILE A 45 11.41 3.76 -2.46
N ALA A 46 12.14 4.88 -2.45
CA ALA A 46 13.32 5.02 -1.60
C ALA A 46 12.99 4.87 -0.11
N VAL A 47 11.84 5.41 0.34
CA VAL A 47 11.36 5.21 1.72
C VAL A 47 10.81 3.79 1.90
N ALA A 48 10.12 3.24 0.92
CA ALA A 48 9.62 1.86 0.96
C ALA A 48 10.75 0.84 1.17
N GLU A 49 11.92 1.08 0.55
CA GLU A 49 13.09 0.21 0.72
C GLU A 49 13.62 0.17 2.15
N LEU A 50 13.44 1.21 2.96
CA LEU A 50 13.79 1.17 4.38
C LEU A 50 12.94 0.13 5.12
N PHE A 51 11.64 0.05 4.82
CA PHE A 51 10.74 -0.96 5.38
C PHE A 51 11.13 -2.38 4.91
N ARG A 52 11.45 -2.54 3.62
CA ARG A 52 11.85 -3.83 3.05
C ARG A 52 13.14 -4.34 3.71
N LYS A 53 14.16 -3.49 3.84
CA LYS A 53 15.41 -3.81 4.53
C LYS A 53 15.20 -4.23 5.98
N ALA A 54 14.19 -3.67 6.63
CA ALA A 54 13.80 -4.03 7.99
C ALA A 54 12.95 -5.32 8.08
N GLY A 55 12.66 -5.98 6.94
CA GLY A 55 11.93 -7.24 6.89
C GLY A 55 10.41 -7.10 6.79
N VAL A 56 9.90 -5.92 6.42
CA VAL A 56 8.47 -5.72 6.14
C VAL A 56 8.17 -6.23 4.73
N GLY A 57 7.29 -7.22 4.60
CA GLY A 57 6.91 -7.83 3.32
C GLY A 57 5.53 -7.43 2.81
N LYS A 58 4.72 -6.72 3.61
CA LYS A 58 3.34 -6.37 3.29
C LYS A 58 3.03 -4.92 3.59
N ILE A 59 2.21 -4.32 2.73
CA ILE A 59 1.90 -2.89 2.80
C ILE A 59 0.42 -2.60 2.60
N THR A 60 0.02 -1.40 2.98
CA THR A 60 -1.29 -0.84 2.70
C THR A 60 -1.14 0.40 1.82
N VAL A 61 -2.04 0.55 0.86
CA VAL A 61 -2.10 1.70 -0.06
C VAL A 61 -3.52 2.28 -0.12
N ALA A 62 -3.67 3.44 -0.76
CA ALA A 62 -4.94 4.18 -0.82
C ALA A 62 -5.60 4.17 -2.21
N SER A 63 -5.05 3.46 -3.19
CA SER A 63 -5.64 3.38 -4.53
C SER A 63 -5.05 2.23 -5.35
N LEU A 64 -5.77 1.83 -6.41
CA LEU A 64 -5.28 0.87 -7.39
C LEU A 64 -3.96 1.34 -8.03
N ALA A 65 -3.89 2.59 -8.46
CA ALA A 65 -2.66 3.15 -9.07
C ALA A 65 -1.45 3.09 -8.13
N MET A 66 -1.65 3.28 -6.81
CA MET A 66 -0.58 3.07 -5.84
C MET A 66 -0.21 1.59 -5.70
N ALA A 67 -1.18 0.69 -5.74
CA ALA A 67 -0.92 -0.75 -5.69
C ALA A 67 -0.09 -1.19 -6.89
N GLU A 68 -0.48 -0.79 -8.09
CA GLU A 68 0.28 -1.05 -9.33
C GLU A 68 1.70 -0.50 -9.27
N TYR A 69 1.85 0.74 -8.80
CA TYR A 69 3.17 1.38 -8.64
C TYR A 69 4.10 0.60 -7.71
N PHE A 70 3.61 0.18 -6.54
CA PHE A 70 4.42 -0.58 -5.60
C PHE A 70 4.60 -2.04 -6.04
N ALA A 71 3.61 -2.66 -6.68
CA ALA A 71 3.73 -4.00 -7.27
C ALA A 71 4.81 -4.05 -8.35
N ALA A 72 4.84 -3.06 -9.26
CA ALA A 72 5.87 -2.93 -10.29
C ALA A 72 7.29 -2.75 -9.70
N ASN A 73 7.38 -2.35 -8.41
CA ASN A 73 8.64 -2.24 -7.67
C ASN A 73 8.84 -3.38 -6.65
N GLY A 74 8.20 -4.53 -6.88
CA GLY A 74 8.46 -5.78 -6.16
C GLY A 74 7.77 -5.93 -4.81
N TRP A 75 6.70 -5.18 -4.53
CA TRP A 75 5.83 -5.42 -3.38
C TRP A 75 4.71 -6.39 -3.77
N ASN A 76 4.65 -7.56 -3.12
CA ASN A 76 3.79 -8.66 -3.52
C ASN A 76 2.61 -8.93 -2.58
N ASP A 77 2.52 -8.31 -1.42
CA ASP A 77 1.39 -8.41 -0.49
C ASP A 77 0.88 -7.00 -0.20
N ILE A 78 -0.22 -6.63 -0.87
CA ILE A 78 -0.75 -5.25 -0.88
C ILE A 78 -2.23 -5.24 -0.52
N LEU A 79 -2.59 -4.44 0.50
CA LEU A 79 -3.97 -4.11 0.83
C LEU A 79 -4.33 -2.73 0.27
N ILE A 80 -5.39 -2.63 -0.52
CA ILE A 80 -6.00 -1.36 -0.89
C ILE A 80 -7.06 -1.00 0.16
N ALA A 81 -6.73 -0.02 1.03
CA ALA A 81 -7.56 0.35 2.18
C ALA A 81 -8.52 1.51 1.88
N ILE A 82 -9.23 1.41 0.77
CA ILE A 82 -10.45 2.17 0.45
C ILE A 82 -11.47 1.17 -0.09
N PRO A 83 -12.79 1.45 0.03
CA PRO A 83 -13.80 0.58 -0.56
C PRO A 83 -13.53 0.35 -2.05
N ALA A 84 -13.49 -0.91 -2.45
CA ALA A 84 -13.25 -1.28 -3.83
C ALA A 84 -14.39 -0.81 -4.73
N ASN A 85 -14.05 -0.19 -5.85
CA ASN A 85 -15.01 0.21 -6.86
C ASN A 85 -15.28 -0.96 -7.81
N PRO A 86 -16.50 -1.54 -7.86
CA PRO A 86 -16.80 -2.66 -8.76
C PRO A 86 -16.54 -2.38 -10.24
N ALA A 87 -16.56 -1.11 -10.66
CA ALA A 87 -16.23 -0.73 -12.03
C ALA A 87 -14.76 -0.99 -12.41
N LEU A 88 -13.88 -1.18 -11.42
CA LEU A 88 -12.45 -1.50 -11.61
C LEU A 88 -12.16 -2.99 -11.36
N ALA A 89 -13.18 -3.85 -11.38
CA ALA A 89 -13.02 -5.26 -11.03
C ALA A 89 -12.03 -5.99 -11.95
N THR A 90 -12.01 -5.65 -13.24
CA THR A 90 -11.07 -6.25 -14.21
C THR A 90 -9.62 -5.90 -13.86
N GLU A 91 -9.36 -4.65 -13.53
CA GLU A 91 -8.03 -4.17 -13.17
C GLU A 91 -7.57 -4.78 -11.84
N TYR A 92 -8.46 -4.94 -10.87
CA TYR A 92 -8.15 -5.67 -9.63
C TYR A 92 -7.80 -7.13 -9.92
N ASP A 93 -8.57 -7.82 -10.79
CA ASP A 93 -8.32 -9.21 -11.16
C ASP A 93 -6.97 -9.38 -11.86
N GLU A 94 -6.63 -8.48 -12.79
CA GLU A 94 -5.34 -8.47 -13.47
C GLU A 94 -4.16 -8.26 -12.50
N LEU A 95 -4.34 -7.40 -11.51
CA LEU A 95 -3.31 -7.17 -10.49
C LEU A 95 -3.21 -8.37 -9.52
N ALA A 96 -4.34 -8.94 -9.12
CA ALA A 96 -4.40 -10.12 -8.25
C ALA A 96 -3.75 -11.36 -8.89
N GLY A 97 -3.76 -11.45 -10.21
CA GLY A 97 -3.00 -12.48 -10.94
C GLY A 97 -1.48 -12.35 -10.85
N LYS A 98 -0.96 -11.24 -10.31
CA LYS A 98 0.48 -10.95 -10.19
C LYS A 98 0.98 -10.88 -8.75
N ILE A 99 0.11 -10.51 -7.80
CA ILE A 99 0.44 -10.29 -6.39
C ILE A 99 -0.65 -10.83 -5.47
N ASP A 100 -0.37 -10.96 -4.19
CA ASP A 100 -1.37 -11.18 -3.14
C ASP A 100 -2.07 -9.83 -2.86
N LEU A 101 -3.23 -9.64 -3.48
CA LEU A 101 -4.02 -8.41 -3.41
C LEU A 101 -5.20 -8.58 -2.47
N SER A 102 -5.26 -7.72 -1.45
CA SER A 102 -6.43 -7.61 -0.57
C SER A 102 -7.24 -6.36 -0.89
N LEU A 103 -8.56 -6.52 -0.96
CA LEU A 103 -9.50 -5.42 -1.19
C LEU A 103 -10.38 -5.19 0.04
N LEU A 104 -10.76 -3.94 0.28
CA LEU A 104 -11.76 -3.58 1.26
C LEU A 104 -13.13 -3.51 0.59
N VAL A 105 -14.15 -4.11 1.20
CA VAL A 105 -15.53 -4.09 0.71
C VAL A 105 -16.43 -3.51 1.80
N ASP A 106 -17.36 -2.64 1.44
CA ASP A 106 -18.22 -1.91 2.37
C ASP A 106 -19.68 -2.35 2.36
N SER A 107 -20.09 -3.20 1.39
CA SER A 107 -21.45 -3.70 1.28
C SER A 107 -21.53 -5.08 0.63
N PRO A 108 -22.60 -5.88 0.93
CA PRO A 108 -22.85 -7.14 0.23
C PRO A 108 -23.04 -6.98 -1.27
N ASP A 109 -23.65 -5.87 -1.71
CA ASP A 109 -23.88 -5.60 -3.13
C ASP A 109 -22.57 -5.35 -3.86
N SER A 110 -21.67 -4.53 -3.29
CA SER A 110 -20.33 -4.32 -3.84
C SER A 110 -19.54 -5.62 -3.92
N LEU A 111 -19.63 -6.47 -2.90
CA LEU A 111 -19.00 -7.79 -2.90
C LEU A 111 -19.55 -8.66 -4.02
N SER A 112 -20.86 -8.73 -4.17
CA SER A 112 -21.51 -9.55 -5.24
C SER A 112 -21.06 -9.09 -6.63
N LEU A 113 -21.01 -7.79 -6.88
CA LEU A 113 -20.56 -7.23 -8.16
C LEU A 113 -19.09 -7.57 -8.45
N LEU A 114 -18.22 -7.47 -7.45
CA LEU A 114 -16.81 -7.84 -7.60
C LEU A 114 -16.64 -9.33 -7.90
N LEU A 115 -17.32 -10.21 -7.15
CA LEU A 115 -17.20 -11.66 -7.31
C LEU A 115 -17.69 -12.19 -8.66
N HIS A 116 -18.51 -11.44 -9.40
CA HIS A 116 -18.89 -11.81 -10.78
C HIS A 116 -17.73 -11.67 -11.78
N THR A 117 -16.75 -10.83 -11.49
CA THR A 117 -15.63 -10.53 -12.38
C THR A 117 -14.32 -11.14 -11.93
N LEU A 118 -14.07 -11.13 -10.60
CA LEU A 118 -12.82 -11.63 -10.02
C LEU A 118 -12.70 -13.16 -10.21
N LYS A 119 -11.52 -13.61 -10.67
CA LYS A 119 -11.15 -15.02 -10.89
C LYS A 119 -9.89 -15.42 -10.12
N ASN A 120 -9.08 -14.44 -9.74
CA ASN A 120 -7.82 -14.61 -9.02
C ASN A 120 -7.93 -14.25 -7.54
#